data_813e10875e56f50a9850d0bdf3151115
#
_entry.id   813e10875e56f50a9850d0bdf3151115
#
_cell.length_a   1.000
_cell.length_b   1.000
_cell.length_c   1.000
_cell.angle_alpha   90.00
_cell.angle_beta   90.00
_cell.angle_gamma   90.00
#
_symmetry.space_group_name_H-M   'P 1'
#
loop_
_entity.id
_entity.type
_entity.pdbx_description
1 polymer ?
#
loop_
_entity_poly.entity_id
_entity_poly.type
_entity_poly.pdbx_seq_one_letter_code
_entity_poly.pdbx_strand_id
1 'polypeptide(L)'
;EELIRWRDEGTTVRSRVSVWREWRIYLPRLLRASVTTLWVTTGGMAVAVVLGLVLVLGRLHGPSPVRWLMVAYIEVFRGTPLLLQIYFIYFGLAQQLGVQLSAGVAAVIALGLNYAANEAEHYRAGIQGVAQGQVDAGLALGMTRFQVLRRVVLPQALRLCLPSVTNDFIAMFKDSSIVSVIALVELTKEYQIRAIDTGDYIGLGLMTAGIYFILGYGASLGARYLERRLRRDPR
;
A
#
# COMPACT_ATOMS: atom_id res chain seq x y z
N GLU A 1 48.75 19.24 1.41
CA GLU A 1 49.21 18.05 0.67
C GLU A 1 48.75 16.73 1.32
N GLU A 2 48.71 16.59 2.65
CA GLU A 2 48.22 15.37 3.33
C GLU A 2 46.71 15.09 3.11
N LEU A 3 45.86 16.11 3.06
CA LEU A 3 44.42 15.98 2.80
C LEU A 3 44.12 15.50 1.38
N ILE A 4 45.01 15.73 0.43
CA ILE A 4 44.87 15.26 -0.95
C ILE A 4 45.26 13.78 -1.04
N ARG A 5 46.25 13.32 -0.30
CA ARG A 5 46.66 11.92 -0.22
C ARG A 5 45.54 11.01 0.34
N TRP A 6 44.84 11.47 1.37
CA TRP A 6 43.70 10.73 1.95
C TRP A 6 42.55 10.50 0.95
N ARG A 7 42.40 11.42 0.00
CA ARG A 7 41.34 11.31 -1.02
C ARG A 7 41.67 10.28 -2.11
N ASP A 8 42.95 10.08 -2.40
CA ASP A 8 43.39 9.17 -3.47
C ASP A 8 43.58 7.72 -3.00
N GLU A 9 43.85 7.50 -1.71
CA GLU A 9 43.95 6.14 -1.14
C GLU A 9 42.60 5.49 -0.85
N GLY A 10 41.51 6.27 -0.73
CA GLY A 10 40.14 5.81 -0.53
C GLY A 10 39.37 5.45 -1.80
N THR A 11 39.85 5.87 -2.97
CA THR A 11 39.25 5.59 -4.26
C THR A 11 39.98 4.44 -4.99
N THR A 12 40.10 3.28 -4.37
CA THR A 12 40.32 2.08 -5.16
C THR A 12 39.07 1.87 -6.00
N VAL A 13 39.21 2.22 -7.29
CA VAL A 13 38.24 1.86 -8.34
C VAL A 13 37.94 0.37 -8.21
N ARG A 14 36.85 0.01 -7.53
CA ARG A 14 36.37 -1.37 -7.52
C ARG A 14 36.21 -1.80 -8.97
N SER A 15 37.03 -2.73 -9.40
CA SER A 15 37.03 -3.23 -10.78
C SER A 15 35.62 -3.70 -11.15
N ARG A 16 35.16 -3.43 -12.38
CA ARG A 16 33.84 -3.88 -12.90
C ARG A 16 33.55 -5.37 -12.68
N VAL A 17 34.57 -6.18 -12.51
CA VAL A 17 34.48 -7.61 -12.22
C VAL A 17 33.87 -7.92 -10.85
N SER A 18 33.98 -7.00 -9.86
CA SER A 18 33.39 -7.17 -8.52
C SER A 18 31.86 -7.02 -8.48
N VAL A 19 31.30 -6.16 -9.33
CA VAL A 19 29.85 -5.84 -9.37
C VAL A 19 29.00 -7.06 -9.68
N TRP A 20 29.36 -7.84 -10.73
CA TRP A 20 28.61 -9.04 -11.11
C TRP A 20 28.70 -10.16 -10.07
N ARG A 21 29.81 -10.25 -9.37
CA ARG A 21 30.01 -11.22 -8.28
C ARG A 21 29.16 -10.85 -7.07
N GLU A 22 29.07 -9.57 -6.74
CA GLU A 22 28.23 -9.06 -5.66
C GLU A 22 26.74 -9.27 -5.98
N TRP A 23 26.31 -9.05 -7.21
CA TRP A 23 24.93 -9.27 -7.64
C TRP A 23 24.47 -10.73 -7.42
N ARG A 24 25.29 -11.71 -7.71
CA ARG A 24 24.98 -13.14 -7.45
C ARG A 24 24.78 -13.44 -5.97
N ILE A 25 25.49 -12.74 -5.09
CA ILE A 25 25.42 -12.93 -3.64
C ILE A 25 24.20 -12.24 -3.04
N TYR A 26 23.91 -11.02 -3.47
CA TYR A 26 22.88 -10.17 -2.83
C TYR A 26 21.49 -10.32 -3.46
N LEU A 27 21.39 -10.67 -4.73
CA LEU A 27 20.08 -10.86 -5.40
C LEU A 27 19.18 -11.86 -4.66
N PRO A 28 19.64 -13.05 -4.22
CA PRO A 28 18.77 -13.97 -3.49
C PRO A 28 18.27 -13.41 -2.15
N ARG A 29 19.07 -12.57 -1.49
CA ARG A 29 18.68 -11.90 -0.23
C ARG A 29 17.62 -10.85 -0.46
N LEU A 30 17.80 -9.99 -1.46
CA LEU A 30 16.82 -9.00 -1.86
C LEU A 30 15.50 -9.66 -2.31
N LEU A 31 15.57 -10.77 -3.06
CA LEU A 31 14.38 -11.52 -3.46
C LEU A 31 13.64 -12.15 -2.25
N ARG A 32 14.36 -12.62 -1.23
CA ARG A 32 13.73 -13.08 0.02
C ARG A 32 13.05 -11.92 0.76
N ALA A 33 13.74 -10.77 0.87
CA ALA A 33 13.18 -9.59 1.51
C ALA A 33 11.96 -9.04 0.76
N SER A 34 11.90 -9.18 -0.58
CA SER A 34 10.73 -8.80 -1.36
C SER A 34 9.47 -9.63 -1.02
N VAL A 35 9.63 -10.86 -0.52
CA VAL A 35 8.51 -11.66 -0.01
C VAL A 35 7.90 -11.00 1.22
N THR A 36 8.73 -10.45 2.12
CA THR A 36 8.24 -9.66 3.27
C THR A 36 7.48 -8.43 2.82
N THR A 37 8.01 -7.69 1.84
CA THR A 37 7.33 -6.55 1.21
C THR A 37 5.94 -6.94 0.67
N LEU A 38 5.86 -8.02 -0.11
CA LEU A 38 4.61 -8.53 -0.68
C LEU A 38 3.62 -8.97 0.40
N TRP A 39 4.08 -9.68 1.43
CA TRP A 39 3.24 -10.12 2.53
C TRP A 39 2.64 -8.95 3.30
N VAL A 40 3.46 -7.96 3.66
CA VAL A 40 3.01 -6.76 4.38
C VAL A 40 2.02 -5.95 3.54
N THR A 41 2.32 -5.76 2.25
CA THR A 41 1.41 -5.05 1.33
C THR A 41 0.08 -5.77 1.17
N THR A 42 0.11 -7.09 0.94
CA THR A 42 -1.12 -7.87 0.75
C THR A 42 -1.95 -7.91 2.03
N GLY A 43 -1.29 -8.10 3.19
CA GLY A 43 -1.95 -8.07 4.50
C GLY A 43 -2.54 -6.69 4.81
N GLY A 44 -1.76 -5.63 4.59
CA GLY A 44 -2.22 -4.24 4.75
C GLY A 44 -3.42 -3.93 3.85
N MET A 45 -3.37 -4.35 2.57
CA MET A 45 -4.47 -4.14 1.64
C MET A 45 -5.73 -4.91 2.04
N ALA A 46 -5.61 -6.14 2.54
CA ALA A 46 -6.77 -6.87 3.06
C ALA A 46 -7.44 -6.14 4.23
N VAL A 47 -6.65 -5.60 5.16
CA VAL A 47 -7.17 -4.76 6.25
C VAL A 47 -7.81 -3.48 5.70
N ALA A 48 -7.15 -2.79 4.76
CA ALA A 48 -7.64 -1.55 4.15
C ALA A 48 -8.99 -1.74 3.46
N VAL A 49 -9.14 -2.80 2.66
CA VAL A 49 -10.39 -3.12 1.93
C VAL A 49 -11.53 -3.37 2.92
N VAL A 50 -11.30 -4.23 3.92
CA VAL A 50 -12.35 -4.58 4.89
C VAL A 50 -12.74 -3.38 5.75
N LEU A 51 -11.76 -2.67 6.31
CA LEU A 51 -12.02 -1.52 7.17
C LEU A 51 -12.58 -0.34 6.36
N GLY A 52 -12.09 -0.10 5.15
CA GLY A 52 -12.62 0.92 4.24
C GLY A 52 -14.11 0.71 3.92
N LEU A 53 -14.52 -0.57 3.74
CA LEU A 53 -15.92 -0.90 3.57
C LEU A 53 -16.75 -0.59 4.83
N VAL A 54 -16.25 -0.93 6.01
CA VAL A 54 -16.91 -0.58 7.29
C VAL A 54 -17.05 0.94 7.45
N LEU A 55 -15.97 1.68 7.15
CA LEU A 55 -15.95 3.14 7.24
C LEU A 55 -16.97 3.79 6.30
N VAL A 56 -17.04 3.37 5.03
CA VAL A 56 -17.99 3.93 4.07
C VAL A 56 -19.43 3.60 4.44
N LEU A 57 -19.71 2.36 4.88
CA LEU A 57 -21.05 1.97 5.31
C LEU A 57 -21.49 2.75 6.56
N GLY A 58 -20.63 2.90 7.55
CA GLY A 58 -20.89 3.71 8.74
C GLY A 58 -21.10 5.19 8.41
N ARG A 59 -20.35 5.73 7.44
CA ARG A 59 -20.50 7.11 6.97
C ARG A 59 -21.80 7.35 6.20
N LEU A 60 -22.21 6.42 5.34
CA LEU A 60 -23.40 6.59 4.49
C LEU A 60 -24.71 6.25 5.20
N HIS A 61 -24.72 5.23 6.07
CA HIS A 61 -25.93 4.67 6.66
C HIS A 61 -25.98 4.76 8.19
N GLY A 62 -24.88 5.11 8.85
CA GLY A 62 -24.82 5.19 10.31
C GLY A 62 -25.58 6.40 10.87
N PRO A 63 -26.02 6.32 12.15
CA PRO A 63 -26.57 7.46 12.87
C PRO A 63 -25.51 8.57 13.02
N SER A 64 -25.94 9.81 13.29
CA SER A 64 -25.07 10.99 13.31
C SER A 64 -23.75 10.82 14.09
N PRO A 65 -23.73 10.21 15.30
CA PRO A 65 -22.47 10.01 16.04
C PRO A 65 -21.50 9.06 15.31
N VAL A 66 -22.03 7.97 14.73
CA VAL A 66 -21.23 7.00 13.97
C VAL A 66 -20.67 7.65 12.70
N ARG A 67 -21.51 8.38 11.98
CA ARG A 67 -21.08 9.13 10.79
C ARG A 67 -19.95 10.08 11.10
N TRP A 68 -20.10 10.86 12.17
CA TRP A 68 -19.07 11.81 12.60
C TRP A 68 -17.75 11.10 12.94
N LEU A 69 -17.81 9.98 13.67
CA LEU A 69 -16.63 9.17 14.00
C LEU A 69 -15.92 8.63 12.75
N MET A 70 -16.69 8.13 11.76
CA MET A 70 -16.11 7.63 10.50
C MET A 70 -15.41 8.76 9.72
N VAL A 71 -16.05 9.93 9.64
CA VAL A 71 -15.46 11.10 8.98
C VAL A 71 -14.20 11.55 9.72
N ALA A 72 -14.22 11.65 11.04
CA ALA A 72 -13.05 12.03 11.83
C ALA A 72 -11.88 11.06 11.61
N TYR A 73 -12.14 9.75 11.60
CA TYR A 73 -11.13 8.75 11.26
C TYR A 73 -10.51 9.01 9.89
N ILE A 74 -11.35 9.15 8.86
CA ILE A 74 -10.89 9.35 7.48
C ILE A 74 -10.03 10.61 7.38
N GLU A 75 -10.47 11.74 7.96
CA GLU A 75 -9.73 13.00 7.90
C GLU A 75 -8.39 12.91 8.67
N VAL A 76 -8.36 12.27 9.83
CA VAL A 76 -7.13 12.10 10.63
C VAL A 76 -6.12 11.24 9.89
N PHE A 77 -6.52 10.08 9.37
CA PHE A 77 -5.58 9.17 8.71
C PHE A 77 -5.10 9.70 7.36
N ARG A 78 -5.93 10.44 6.62
CA ARG A 78 -5.53 11.11 5.38
C ARG A 78 -4.75 12.40 5.59
N GLY A 79 -4.98 13.08 6.71
CA GLY A 79 -4.33 14.34 7.07
C GLY A 79 -3.01 14.20 7.80
N THR A 80 -2.59 12.98 8.19
CA THR A 80 -1.35 12.75 8.92
C THR A 80 -0.37 11.86 8.14
N PRO A 81 0.96 12.10 8.29
CA PRO A 81 1.96 11.31 7.57
C PRO A 81 1.95 9.83 8.00
N LEU A 82 1.98 8.93 7.02
CA LEU A 82 2.06 7.47 7.24
C LEU A 82 3.24 7.09 8.15
N LEU A 83 4.39 7.72 7.99
CA LEU A 83 5.56 7.48 8.84
C LEU A 83 5.26 7.68 10.33
N LEU A 84 4.56 8.75 10.68
CA LEU A 84 4.17 9.03 12.07
C LEU A 84 3.18 7.98 12.60
N GLN A 85 2.24 7.56 11.77
CA GLN A 85 1.28 6.51 12.13
C GLN A 85 2.00 5.19 12.44
N ILE A 86 3.00 4.81 11.63
CA ILE A 86 3.84 3.63 11.87
C ILE A 86 4.56 3.76 13.22
N TYR A 87 5.15 4.91 13.53
CA TYR A 87 5.81 5.14 14.82
C TYR A 87 4.84 5.06 16.00
N PHE A 88 3.66 5.67 15.90
CA PHE A 88 2.66 5.60 16.96
C PHE A 88 2.17 4.17 17.20
N ILE A 89 1.95 3.39 16.15
CA ILE A 89 1.48 2.01 16.28
C ILE A 89 2.58 1.10 16.84
N TYR A 90 3.81 1.25 16.39
CA TYR A 90 4.89 0.35 16.80
C TYR A 90 5.48 0.73 18.17
N PHE A 91 5.88 1.98 18.33
CA PHE A 91 6.52 2.46 19.57
C PHE A 91 5.51 3.03 20.58
N GLY A 92 4.52 3.78 20.13
CA GLY A 92 3.54 4.44 20.99
C GLY A 92 2.67 3.44 21.75
N LEU A 93 2.15 2.41 21.10
CA LEU A 93 1.36 1.37 21.78
C LEU A 93 2.19 0.58 22.79
N ALA A 94 3.45 0.27 22.44
CA ALA A 94 4.37 -0.41 23.35
C ALA A 94 4.65 0.44 24.60
N GLN A 95 4.91 1.73 24.42
CA GLN A 95 5.25 2.65 25.51
C GLN A 95 4.05 3.01 26.40
N GLN A 96 2.88 3.29 25.81
CA GLN A 96 1.72 3.80 26.57
C GLN A 96 0.81 2.70 27.11
N LEU A 97 0.67 1.59 26.38
CA LEU A 97 -0.28 0.52 26.71
C LEU A 97 0.40 -0.82 27.03
N GLY A 98 1.73 -0.91 26.95
CA GLY A 98 2.46 -2.16 27.17
C GLY A 98 2.22 -3.21 26.05
N VAL A 99 1.57 -2.83 24.94
CA VAL A 99 1.24 -3.74 23.84
C VAL A 99 2.42 -3.80 22.87
N GLN A 100 3.18 -4.90 22.93
CA GLN A 100 4.30 -5.14 22.03
C GLN A 100 3.84 -5.90 20.79
N LEU A 101 3.82 -5.22 19.63
CA LEU A 101 3.54 -5.82 18.34
C LEU A 101 4.85 -6.21 17.66
N SER A 102 4.86 -7.35 16.96
CA SER A 102 5.97 -7.62 16.04
C SER A 102 5.99 -6.57 14.91
N ALA A 103 7.19 -6.25 14.40
CA ALA A 103 7.35 -5.23 13.36
C ALA A 103 6.47 -5.52 12.12
N GLY A 104 6.32 -6.81 11.74
CA GLY A 104 5.47 -7.22 10.62
C GLY A 104 3.98 -6.95 10.88
N VAL A 105 3.48 -7.26 12.07
CA VAL A 105 2.08 -7.00 12.46
C VAL A 105 1.82 -5.49 12.54
N ALA A 106 2.72 -4.73 13.15
CA ALA A 106 2.61 -3.28 13.22
C ALA A 106 2.59 -2.64 11.82
N ALA A 107 3.42 -3.13 10.90
CA ALA A 107 3.45 -2.71 9.51
C ALA A 107 2.10 -2.94 8.80
N VAL A 108 1.55 -4.16 8.90
CA VAL A 108 0.25 -4.52 8.29
C VAL A 108 -0.86 -3.64 8.86
N ILE A 109 -0.89 -3.43 10.18
CA ILE A 109 -1.90 -2.59 10.81
C ILE A 109 -1.75 -1.13 10.36
N ALA A 110 -0.54 -0.57 10.41
CA ALA A 110 -0.31 0.83 10.06
C ALA A 110 -0.69 1.14 8.60
N LEU A 111 -0.20 0.33 7.66
CA LEU A 111 -0.55 0.45 6.25
C LEU A 111 -2.05 0.24 6.03
N GLY A 112 -2.62 -0.79 6.66
CA GLY A 112 -4.04 -1.10 6.56
C GLY A 112 -4.94 0.02 7.07
N LEU A 113 -4.63 0.61 8.22
CA LEU A 113 -5.38 1.74 8.78
C LEU A 113 -5.28 2.99 7.92
N ASN A 114 -4.07 3.31 7.44
CA ASN A 114 -3.88 4.48 6.57
C ASN A 114 -4.66 4.33 5.27
N TYR A 115 -4.48 3.22 4.57
CA TYR A 115 -5.15 2.99 3.28
C TYR A 115 -6.65 2.74 3.40
N ALA A 116 -7.16 2.27 4.55
CA ALA A 116 -8.60 2.14 4.78
C ALA A 116 -9.35 3.48 4.63
N ALA A 117 -8.71 4.58 5.01
CA ALA A 117 -9.27 5.91 4.84
C ALA A 117 -9.39 6.32 3.36
N ASN A 118 -8.41 5.95 2.52
CA ASN A 118 -8.46 6.17 1.07
C ASN A 118 -9.49 5.26 0.41
N GLU A 119 -9.50 3.96 0.77
CA GLU A 119 -10.49 3.00 0.28
C GLU A 119 -11.93 3.43 0.57
N ALA A 120 -12.21 3.95 1.78
CA ALA A 120 -13.53 4.47 2.13
C ALA A 120 -13.98 5.60 1.18
N GLU A 121 -13.07 6.49 0.78
CA GLU A 121 -13.37 7.56 -0.18
C GLU A 121 -13.56 7.03 -1.60
N HIS A 122 -12.76 6.04 -2.03
CA HIS A 122 -12.94 5.39 -3.33
C HIS A 122 -14.29 4.68 -3.42
N TYR A 123 -14.69 3.96 -2.37
CA TYR A 123 -16.00 3.31 -2.33
C TYR A 123 -17.14 4.33 -2.32
N ARG A 124 -17.01 5.41 -1.55
CA ARG A 124 -18.00 6.50 -1.55
C ARG A 124 -18.12 7.12 -2.94
N ALA A 125 -17.01 7.44 -3.58
CA ALA A 125 -17.00 8.00 -4.93
C ALA A 125 -17.61 7.02 -5.95
N GLY A 126 -17.30 5.73 -5.85
CA GLY A 126 -17.89 4.69 -6.71
C GLY A 126 -19.39 4.57 -6.55
N ILE A 127 -19.91 4.60 -5.31
CA ILE A 127 -21.36 4.54 -5.05
C ILE A 127 -22.06 5.81 -5.57
N GLN A 128 -21.51 6.98 -5.31
CA GLN A 128 -22.06 8.25 -5.75
C GLN A 128 -21.89 8.51 -7.25
N GLY A 129 -20.97 7.80 -7.90
CA GLY A 129 -20.74 7.87 -9.35
C GLY A 129 -21.80 7.12 -10.19
N VAL A 130 -22.66 6.33 -9.55
CA VAL A 130 -23.76 5.68 -10.26
C VAL A 130 -24.85 6.72 -10.56
N ALA A 131 -25.23 6.83 -11.84
CA ALA A 131 -26.23 7.81 -12.29
C ALA A 131 -27.56 7.62 -11.56
N GLN A 132 -28.11 8.70 -11.00
CA GLN A 132 -29.37 8.69 -10.24
C GLN A 132 -30.53 8.09 -11.06
N GLY A 133 -30.56 8.33 -12.38
CA GLY A 133 -31.59 7.74 -13.25
C GLY A 133 -31.60 6.20 -13.26
N GLN A 134 -30.47 5.54 -12.97
CA GLN A 134 -30.43 4.07 -12.80
C GLN A 134 -31.14 3.63 -11.52
N VAL A 135 -31.00 4.41 -10.47
CA VAL A 135 -31.67 4.18 -9.19
C VAL A 135 -33.17 4.38 -9.35
N ASP A 136 -33.57 5.48 -9.99
CA ASP A 136 -34.97 5.85 -10.21
C ASP A 136 -35.67 4.85 -11.13
N ALA A 137 -35.01 4.40 -12.19
CA ALA A 137 -35.51 3.33 -13.06
C ALA A 137 -35.77 2.03 -12.32
N GLY A 138 -34.84 1.60 -11.45
CA GLY A 138 -35.01 0.43 -10.62
C GLY A 138 -36.22 0.54 -9.68
N LEU A 139 -36.39 1.70 -9.04
CA LEU A 139 -37.56 1.97 -8.17
C LEU A 139 -38.87 1.98 -8.96
N ALA A 140 -38.89 2.58 -10.16
CA ALA A 140 -40.04 2.62 -11.05
C ALA A 140 -40.49 1.23 -11.52
N LEU A 141 -39.53 0.28 -11.63
CA LEU A 141 -39.80 -1.14 -11.92
C LEU A 141 -40.28 -1.93 -10.67
N GLY A 142 -40.56 -1.27 -9.55
CA GLY A 142 -41.03 -1.90 -8.31
C GLY A 142 -39.95 -2.57 -7.48
N MET A 143 -38.66 -2.33 -7.77
CA MET A 143 -37.58 -2.85 -6.95
C MET A 143 -37.54 -2.14 -5.59
N THR A 144 -37.32 -2.89 -4.51
CA THR A 144 -37.04 -2.31 -3.20
C THR A 144 -35.66 -1.58 -3.21
N ARG A 145 -35.44 -0.63 -2.31
CA ARG A 145 -34.15 0.08 -2.17
C ARG A 145 -32.97 -0.90 -2.02
N PHE A 146 -33.15 -1.98 -1.29
CA PHE A 146 -32.13 -3.01 -1.13
C PHE A 146 -31.85 -3.76 -2.45
N GLN A 147 -32.90 -4.06 -3.23
CA GLN A 147 -32.75 -4.70 -4.54
C GLN A 147 -32.02 -3.76 -5.52
N VAL A 148 -32.35 -2.46 -5.53
CA VAL A 148 -31.67 -1.45 -6.33
C VAL A 148 -30.19 -1.37 -5.92
N LEU A 149 -29.90 -1.28 -4.62
CA LEU A 149 -28.52 -1.26 -4.12
C LEU A 149 -27.76 -2.49 -4.60
N ARG A 150 -28.30 -3.70 -4.39
CA ARG A 150 -27.58 -4.95 -4.67
C ARG A 150 -27.45 -5.27 -6.16
N ARG A 151 -28.50 -4.97 -6.97
CA ARG A 151 -28.56 -5.37 -8.38
C ARG A 151 -28.16 -4.28 -9.36
N VAL A 152 -28.26 -3.01 -8.98
CA VAL A 152 -28.00 -1.87 -9.86
C VAL A 152 -26.78 -1.10 -9.40
N VAL A 153 -26.78 -0.62 -8.15
CA VAL A 153 -25.72 0.29 -7.66
C VAL A 153 -24.40 -0.45 -7.39
N LEU A 154 -24.44 -1.51 -6.59
CA LEU A 154 -23.22 -2.20 -6.15
C LEU A 154 -22.36 -2.74 -7.29
N PRO A 155 -22.92 -3.43 -8.33
CA PRO A 155 -22.10 -3.90 -9.44
C PRO A 155 -21.45 -2.76 -10.25
N GLN A 156 -22.14 -1.62 -10.39
CA GLN A 156 -21.62 -0.45 -11.08
C GLN A 156 -20.56 0.27 -10.22
N ALA A 157 -20.85 0.50 -8.95
CA ALA A 157 -19.93 1.12 -8.01
C ALA A 157 -18.60 0.36 -7.91
N LEU A 158 -18.63 -0.99 -7.85
CA LEU A 158 -17.43 -1.82 -7.85
C LEU A 158 -16.59 -1.60 -9.11
N ARG A 159 -17.20 -1.48 -10.28
CA ARG A 159 -16.49 -1.19 -11.53
C ARG A 159 -15.86 0.20 -11.54
N LEU A 160 -16.51 1.17 -10.89
CA LEU A 160 -16.03 2.56 -10.80
C LEU A 160 -14.87 2.70 -9.79
N CYS A 161 -14.92 2.01 -8.65
CA CYS A 161 -13.87 2.14 -7.63
C CYS A 161 -12.65 1.25 -7.89
N LEU A 162 -12.79 0.13 -8.62
CA LEU A 162 -11.72 -0.85 -8.81
C LEU A 162 -10.39 -0.25 -9.33
N PRO A 163 -10.37 0.66 -10.32
CA PRO A 163 -9.13 1.28 -10.77
C PRO A 163 -8.38 2.02 -9.65
N SER A 164 -9.12 2.71 -8.78
CA SER A 164 -8.53 3.42 -7.63
C SER A 164 -7.97 2.44 -6.60
N VAL A 165 -8.73 1.40 -6.25
CA VAL A 165 -8.30 0.32 -5.34
C VAL A 165 -7.02 -0.37 -5.83
N THR A 166 -6.94 -0.67 -7.12
CA THR A 166 -5.74 -1.29 -7.71
C THR A 166 -4.54 -0.35 -7.74
N ASN A 167 -4.77 0.95 -7.97
CA ASN A 167 -3.71 1.96 -7.86
C ASN A 167 -3.21 2.11 -6.43
N ASP A 168 -4.09 2.05 -5.44
CA ASP A 168 -3.72 2.07 -4.02
C ASP A 168 -2.90 0.84 -3.63
N PHE A 169 -3.20 -0.34 -4.15
CA PHE A 169 -2.36 -1.52 -3.93
C PHE A 169 -0.92 -1.31 -4.44
N ILE A 170 -0.76 -0.72 -5.64
CA ILE A 170 0.56 -0.43 -6.23
C ILE A 170 1.28 0.67 -5.44
N ALA A 171 0.54 1.67 -4.94
CA ALA A 171 1.08 2.72 -4.09
C ALA A 171 1.55 2.15 -2.75
N MET A 172 0.70 1.38 -2.05
CA MET A 172 1.01 0.71 -0.79
C MET A 172 2.24 -0.22 -0.92
N PHE A 173 2.40 -0.90 -2.07
CA PHE A 173 3.58 -1.73 -2.32
C PHE A 173 4.88 -0.91 -2.30
N LYS A 174 4.88 0.32 -2.80
CA LYS A 174 6.03 1.23 -2.71
C LYS A 174 6.16 1.85 -1.32
N ASP A 175 5.06 2.23 -0.71
CA ASP A 175 5.02 2.84 0.62
C ASP A 175 5.38 1.87 1.73
N SER A 176 5.33 0.55 1.47
CA SER A 176 5.87 -0.46 2.39
C SER A 176 7.36 -0.27 2.67
N SER A 177 8.10 0.43 1.81
CA SER A 177 9.49 0.83 2.05
C SER A 177 9.66 1.70 3.30
N ILE A 178 8.64 2.49 3.68
CA ILE A 178 8.65 3.34 4.87
C ILE A 178 8.72 2.50 6.16
N VAL A 179 8.24 1.26 6.10
CA VAL A 179 8.25 0.34 7.25
C VAL A 179 9.68 -0.07 7.66
N SER A 180 10.67 0.14 6.80
CA SER A 180 12.10 -0.06 7.13
C SER A 180 12.55 0.65 8.41
N VAL A 181 11.85 1.71 8.82
CA VAL A 181 12.17 2.52 10.02
C VAL A 181 11.90 1.77 11.34
N ILE A 182 11.01 0.78 11.36
CA ILE A 182 10.70 -0.04 12.54
C ILE A 182 11.45 -1.37 12.56
N ALA A 183 12.62 -1.42 11.90
CA ALA A 183 13.51 -2.58 11.83
C ALA A 183 12.90 -3.85 11.17
N LEU A 184 11.81 -3.72 10.41
CA LEU A 184 11.32 -4.82 9.58
C LEU A 184 12.25 -5.00 8.38
N VAL A 185 12.83 -6.20 8.23
CA VAL A 185 13.69 -6.51 7.10
C VAL A 185 12.83 -6.86 5.89
N GLU A 186 12.37 -5.81 5.22
CA GLU A 186 11.75 -5.85 3.91
C GLU A 186 12.79 -5.41 2.84
N LEU A 187 12.38 -5.30 1.58
CA LEU A 187 13.29 -5.08 0.45
C LEU A 187 14.18 -3.84 0.61
N THR A 188 13.63 -2.70 1.06
CA THR A 188 14.42 -1.46 1.29
C THR A 188 15.35 -1.59 2.47
N LYS A 189 14.93 -2.25 3.55
CA LYS A 189 15.77 -2.48 4.72
C LYS A 189 16.96 -3.39 4.40
N GLU A 190 16.72 -4.47 3.65
CA GLU A 190 17.80 -5.35 3.19
C GLU A 190 18.80 -4.59 2.32
N TYR A 191 18.30 -3.74 1.39
CA TYR A 191 19.15 -2.83 0.62
C TYR A 191 20.01 -1.94 1.53
N GLN A 192 19.41 -1.25 2.51
CA GLN A 192 20.12 -0.35 3.42
C GLN A 192 21.23 -1.08 4.17
N ILE A 193 20.94 -2.26 4.71
CA ILE A 193 21.93 -3.08 5.43
C ILE A 193 23.10 -3.42 4.49
N ARG A 194 22.83 -3.90 3.29
CA ARG A 194 23.89 -4.32 2.37
C ARG A 194 24.66 -3.15 1.78
N ALA A 195 24.00 -2.04 1.51
CA ALA A 195 24.66 -0.83 1.04
C ALA A 195 25.66 -0.27 2.07
N ILE A 196 25.30 -0.33 3.36
CA ILE A 196 26.21 0.07 4.45
C ILE A 196 27.37 -0.94 4.57
N ASP A 197 27.09 -2.25 4.55
CA ASP A 197 28.10 -3.30 4.67
C ASP A 197 29.15 -3.26 3.55
N THR A 198 28.72 -2.93 2.32
CA THR A 198 29.58 -3.03 1.13
C THR A 198 30.10 -1.67 0.64
N GLY A 199 29.46 -0.55 1.03
CA GLY A 199 29.69 0.78 0.46
C GLY A 199 29.14 0.95 -0.97
N ASP A 200 28.44 -0.06 -1.52
CA ASP A 200 27.83 -0.01 -2.87
C ASP A 200 26.37 0.44 -2.81
N TYR A 201 26.15 1.74 -2.63
CA TYR A 201 24.82 2.35 -2.62
C TYR A 201 24.16 2.35 -4.00
N ILE A 202 24.94 2.53 -5.07
CA ILE A 202 24.40 2.68 -6.43
C ILE A 202 24.03 1.31 -7.01
N GLY A 203 24.95 0.35 -6.99
CA GLY A 203 24.73 -0.97 -7.60
C GLY A 203 23.59 -1.72 -6.93
N LEU A 204 23.59 -1.79 -5.59
CA LEU A 204 22.50 -2.41 -4.81
C LEU A 204 21.20 -1.60 -4.91
N GLY A 205 21.30 -0.26 -4.99
CA GLY A 205 20.14 0.60 -5.17
C GLY A 205 19.43 0.36 -6.51
N LEU A 206 20.18 0.26 -7.61
CA LEU A 206 19.64 -0.06 -8.93
C LEU A 206 19.03 -1.45 -8.98
N MET A 207 19.66 -2.44 -8.33
CA MET A 207 19.12 -3.80 -8.22
C MET A 207 17.78 -3.79 -7.46
N THR A 208 17.72 -3.11 -6.31
CA THR A 208 16.52 -2.96 -5.50
C THR A 208 15.40 -2.24 -6.25
N ALA A 209 15.73 -1.12 -6.92
CA ALA A 209 14.79 -0.40 -7.77
C ALA A 209 14.26 -1.27 -8.92
N GLY A 210 15.13 -2.09 -9.53
CA GLY A 210 14.74 -3.06 -10.55
C GLY A 210 13.73 -4.09 -10.03
N ILE A 211 13.95 -4.62 -8.82
CA ILE A 211 13.01 -5.56 -8.19
C ILE A 211 11.66 -4.86 -7.90
N TYR A 212 11.68 -3.65 -7.30
CA TYR A 212 10.46 -2.87 -7.10
C TYR A 212 9.71 -2.61 -8.41
N PHE A 213 10.45 -2.26 -9.46
CA PHE A 213 9.86 -2.00 -10.78
C PHE A 213 9.22 -3.26 -11.36
N ILE A 214 9.91 -4.40 -11.36
CA ILE A 214 9.40 -5.68 -11.91
C ILE A 214 8.14 -6.11 -11.16
N LEU A 215 8.16 -6.09 -9.84
CA LEU A 215 7.03 -6.51 -9.02
C LEU A 215 5.85 -5.53 -9.13
N GLY A 216 6.11 -4.22 -9.06
CA GLY A 216 5.09 -3.18 -9.21
C GLY A 216 4.48 -3.12 -10.60
N TYR A 217 5.30 -3.31 -11.64
CA TYR A 217 4.82 -3.39 -13.04
C TYR A 217 3.99 -4.65 -13.27
N GLY A 218 4.41 -5.79 -12.71
CA GLY A 218 3.64 -7.03 -12.74
C GLY A 218 2.26 -6.87 -12.09
N ALA A 219 2.21 -6.26 -10.90
CA ALA A 219 0.95 -5.93 -10.23
C ALA A 219 0.07 -4.99 -11.09
N SER A 220 0.66 -3.97 -11.71
CA SER A 220 -0.03 -3.05 -12.63
C SER A 220 -0.59 -3.75 -13.88
N LEU A 221 0.11 -4.75 -14.43
CA LEU A 221 -0.40 -5.55 -15.55
C LEU A 221 -1.61 -6.39 -15.12
N GLY A 222 -1.53 -7.03 -13.95
CA GLY A 222 -2.64 -7.79 -13.36
C GLY A 222 -3.87 -6.92 -13.12
N ALA A 223 -3.68 -5.72 -12.56
CA ALA A 223 -4.72 -4.73 -12.35
C ALA A 223 -5.43 -4.35 -13.67
N ARG A 224 -4.67 -3.97 -14.69
CA ARG A 224 -5.22 -3.62 -16.03
C ARG A 224 -5.95 -4.78 -16.69
N TYR A 225 -5.49 -6.01 -16.50
CA TYR A 225 -6.19 -7.20 -17.01
C TYR A 225 -7.55 -7.36 -16.32
N LEU A 226 -7.59 -7.23 -14.99
CA LEU A 226 -8.83 -7.33 -14.20
C LEU A 226 -9.83 -6.23 -14.58
N GLU A 227 -9.37 -4.99 -14.71
CA GLU A 227 -10.19 -3.85 -15.14
C GLU A 227 -10.80 -4.09 -16.53
N ARG A 228 -10.00 -4.55 -17.50
CA ARG A 228 -10.48 -4.85 -18.87
C ARG A 228 -11.54 -5.95 -18.86
N ARG A 229 -11.37 -6.97 -18.03
CA ARG A 229 -12.32 -8.08 -17.92
C ARG A 229 -13.66 -7.62 -17.34
N LEU A 230 -13.64 -6.76 -16.33
CA LEU A 230 -14.84 -6.21 -15.70
C LEU A 230 -15.56 -5.14 -16.55
N ARG A 231 -14.80 -4.43 -17.42
CA ARG A 231 -15.40 -3.47 -18.38
C ARG A 231 -16.07 -4.16 -19.58
N ARG A 232 -15.66 -5.38 -19.93
CA ARG A 232 -16.15 -6.11 -21.12
C ARG A 232 -17.46 -6.88 -20.92
N ASP A 233 -18.11 -6.79 -19.76
CA ASP A 233 -19.43 -7.40 -19.55
C ASP A 233 -20.55 -6.36 -19.55
N PRO A 234 -21.08 -5.97 -20.74
CA PRO A 234 -22.27 -5.17 -20.90
C PRO A 234 -23.47 -6.11 -21.07
N ARG A 235 -23.85 -6.84 -20.01
CA ARG A 235 -25.14 -7.55 -19.99
C ARG A 235 -26.05 -6.95 -18.93
#